data_7ab82a01774e61b053f76b46bc1ef1e6
#
_entry.id   7ab82a01774e61b053f76b46bc1ef1e6
#
_cell.length_a   1.000
_cell.length_b   1.000
_cell.length_c   1.000
_cell.angle_alpha   90.00
_cell.angle_beta   90.00
_cell.angle_gamma   90.00
#
_symmetry.space_group_name_H-M   'P 1'
#
loop_
_entity.id
_entity.type
_entity.pdbx_description
1 polymer ?
#
loop_
_entity_poly.entity_id
_entity_poly.type
_entity_poly.pdbx_seq_one_letter_code
_entity_poly.pdbx_strand_id
1 'polypeptide(L)'
;GLGDVYKRQVVMGAHNIPVTADTTLDNLCQGINSPAYDALILPGGMPGASNLNDSEAVKEALLGQYREGRIVAAICAAPMVLGGLGLLKGRNATCYPGFETKLIGANVTGEAVEVSDNVITGKGPGLVMNFGLALVAAIKSEAVAEEVAAGLLL
;
A
#
# COMPACT_ATOMS: atom_id res chain seq x y z
N GLY A 1 6.10 6.99 34.84
CA GLY A 1 5.05 7.75 34.26
C GLY A 1 4.33 6.99 33.17
N LEU A 2 3.04 6.77 33.35
CA LEU A 2 2.13 6.14 32.36
C LEU A 2 1.64 7.12 31.28
N GLY A 3 2.37 8.23 31.05
CA GLY A 3 1.93 9.33 30.18
C GLY A 3 2.38 9.29 28.73
N ASP A 4 3.25 8.36 28.31
CA ASP A 4 3.89 8.41 26.99
C ASP A 4 3.37 7.40 25.96
N VAL A 5 2.35 6.62 26.28
CA VAL A 5 1.87 5.50 25.44
C VAL A 5 0.95 5.96 24.29
N TYR A 6 0.53 7.23 24.24
CA TYR A 6 -0.47 7.72 23.27
C TYR A 6 -0.08 8.97 22.50
N LYS A 7 1.20 9.21 22.29
CA LYS A 7 1.56 10.28 21.34
C LYS A 7 1.31 9.77 19.93
N ARG A 8 0.18 10.20 19.36
CA ARG A 8 -0.08 10.11 17.93
C ARG A 8 1.12 10.71 17.22
N GLN A 9 1.84 9.89 16.46
CA GLN A 9 3.04 10.36 15.76
C GLN A 9 2.64 11.20 14.57
N VAL A 10 3.15 12.43 14.50
CA VAL A 10 3.04 13.27 13.31
C VAL A 10 4.08 12.80 12.32
N VAL A 11 3.64 12.38 11.14
CA VAL A 11 4.49 11.99 10.02
C VAL A 11 4.55 13.13 9.03
N MET A 12 5.75 13.58 8.70
CA MET A 12 5.95 14.62 7.70
C MET A 12 5.98 14.00 6.30
N GLY A 13 5.02 14.38 5.47
CA GLY A 13 4.98 13.97 4.06
C GLY A 13 6.10 14.60 3.24
N ALA A 14 6.36 14.05 2.04
CA ALA A 14 7.44 14.50 1.15
C ALA A 14 7.32 15.97 0.70
N HIS A 15 6.14 16.56 0.82
CA HIS A 15 5.87 17.98 0.48
C HIS A 15 5.67 18.85 1.73
N ASN A 16 6.25 18.47 2.87
CA ASN A 16 6.14 19.15 4.15
C ASN A 16 4.71 19.32 4.69
N ILE A 17 3.83 18.40 4.34
CA ILE A 17 2.46 18.35 4.88
C ILE A 17 2.47 17.38 6.06
N PRO A 18 2.18 17.86 7.28
CA PRO A 18 2.12 16.99 8.44
C PRO A 18 0.81 16.17 8.44
N VAL A 19 0.92 14.88 8.70
CA VAL A 19 -0.22 13.96 8.86
C VAL A 19 -0.12 13.30 10.23
N THR A 20 -1.19 13.35 11.00
CA THR A 20 -1.26 12.64 12.29
C THR A 20 -1.81 11.24 12.05
N ALA A 21 -1.03 10.23 12.40
CA ALA A 21 -1.48 8.84 12.31
C ALA A 21 -2.53 8.55 13.39
N ASP A 22 -3.52 7.72 13.07
CA ASP A 22 -4.54 7.28 14.03
C ASP A 22 -3.96 6.33 15.07
N THR A 23 -2.94 5.53 14.68
CA THR A 23 -2.25 4.57 15.53
C THR A 23 -0.83 4.32 15.04
N THR A 24 -0.06 3.52 15.78
CA THR A 24 1.29 3.07 15.40
C THR A 24 1.25 1.64 14.87
N LEU A 25 2.25 1.25 14.08
CA LEU A 25 2.37 -0.12 13.58
C LEU A 25 2.50 -1.13 14.74
N ASP A 26 3.21 -0.78 15.80
CA ASP A 26 3.35 -1.62 16.99
C ASP A 26 1.99 -1.95 17.62
N ASN A 27 1.10 -0.97 17.70
CA ASN A 27 -0.26 -1.19 18.21
C ASN A 27 -1.10 -2.06 17.28
N LEU A 28 -0.83 -2.02 15.97
CA LEU A 28 -1.52 -2.86 14.98
C LEU A 28 -1.02 -4.31 15.00
N CYS A 29 0.26 -4.52 15.29
CA CYS A 29 0.91 -5.83 15.25
C CYS A 29 0.96 -6.54 16.60
N GLN A 30 0.64 -5.86 17.70
CA GLN A 30 0.68 -6.44 19.06
C GLN A 30 -0.64 -7.12 19.44
N GLY A 31 -0.62 -8.46 19.40
CA GLY A 31 -1.59 -9.30 20.10
C GLY A 31 -2.30 -10.31 19.20
N ILE A 32 -2.72 -11.41 19.86
CA ILE A 32 -3.55 -12.49 19.32
C ILE A 32 -4.90 -11.98 18.76
N ASN A 33 -5.25 -10.72 19.05
CA ASN A 33 -6.45 -10.03 18.62
C ASN A 33 -6.15 -8.81 17.73
N SER A 34 -5.00 -8.76 17.02
CA SER A 34 -4.80 -7.73 16.02
C SER A 34 -5.96 -7.75 15.02
N PRO A 35 -6.65 -6.63 14.79
CA PRO A 35 -7.74 -6.62 13.83
C PRO A 35 -7.21 -7.06 12.47
N ALA A 36 -7.91 -8.02 11.87
CA ALA A 36 -7.63 -8.44 10.52
C ALA A 36 -8.06 -7.32 9.57
N TYR A 37 -7.09 -6.72 8.88
CA TYR A 37 -7.39 -5.71 7.85
C TYR A 37 -7.67 -6.40 6.51
N ASP A 38 -8.64 -5.86 5.76
CA ASP A 38 -8.92 -6.33 4.40
C ASP A 38 -7.76 -6.03 3.46
N ALA A 39 -7.07 -4.90 3.66
CA ALA A 39 -5.93 -4.49 2.86
C ALA A 39 -4.86 -3.78 3.71
N LEU A 40 -3.59 -4.02 3.38
CA LEU A 40 -2.47 -3.19 3.78
C LEU A 40 -1.97 -2.40 2.57
N ILE A 41 -1.93 -1.07 2.70
CA ILE A 41 -1.66 -0.17 1.58
C ILE A 41 -0.42 0.67 1.90
N LEU A 42 0.59 0.62 1.02
CA LEU A 42 1.80 1.41 1.13
C LEU A 42 1.70 2.67 0.28
N PRO A 43 1.75 3.87 0.88
CA PRO A 43 1.83 5.12 0.14
C PRO A 43 3.22 5.28 -0.49
N GLY A 44 3.26 6.05 -1.58
CA GLY A 44 4.51 6.45 -2.22
C GLY A 44 5.19 7.62 -1.54
N GLY A 45 6.05 8.28 -2.32
CA GLY A 45 6.87 9.40 -1.87
C GLY A 45 8.20 8.97 -1.28
N MET A 46 9.23 9.80 -1.51
CA MET A 46 10.57 9.56 -0.97
C MET A 46 10.89 10.62 0.09
N PRO A 47 11.57 10.27 1.20
CA PRO A 47 12.16 8.96 1.52
C PRO A 47 11.18 7.96 2.17
N GLY A 48 9.88 8.26 2.25
CA GLY A 48 8.89 7.42 2.93
C GLY A 48 8.89 5.97 2.43
N ALA A 49 8.88 5.76 1.11
CA ALA A 49 8.91 4.41 0.52
C ALA A 49 10.21 3.64 0.87
N SER A 50 11.36 4.33 0.94
CA SER A 50 12.61 3.70 1.42
C SER A 50 12.53 3.32 2.90
N ASN A 51 11.97 4.19 3.73
CA ASN A 51 11.79 3.91 5.16
C ASN A 51 10.87 2.70 5.38
N LEU A 52 9.79 2.58 4.58
CA LEU A 52 8.92 1.39 4.61
C LEU A 52 9.69 0.13 4.17
N ASN A 53 10.53 0.26 3.13
CA ASN A 53 11.35 -0.84 2.65
C ASN A 53 12.39 -1.32 3.68
N ASP A 54 12.88 -0.44 4.52
CA ASP A 54 13.90 -0.74 5.54
C ASP A 54 13.30 -1.25 6.86
N SER A 55 11.98 -1.16 7.02
CA SER A 55 11.27 -1.58 8.23
C SER A 55 10.93 -3.07 8.20
N GLU A 56 11.57 -3.87 9.06
CA GLU A 56 11.27 -5.30 9.20
C GLU A 56 9.82 -5.53 9.67
N ALA A 57 9.30 -4.70 10.57
CA ALA A 57 7.91 -4.80 11.03
C ALA A 57 6.90 -4.61 9.88
N VAL A 58 7.17 -3.68 8.95
CA VAL A 58 6.34 -3.51 7.74
C VAL A 58 6.42 -4.74 6.85
N LYS A 59 7.61 -5.28 6.62
CA LYS A 59 7.82 -6.48 5.79
C LYS A 59 7.10 -7.69 6.36
N GLU A 60 7.20 -7.91 7.68
CA GLU A 60 6.52 -9.01 8.36
C GLU A 60 4.99 -8.87 8.26
N ALA A 61 4.46 -7.67 8.46
CA ALA A 61 3.04 -7.40 8.32
C ALA A 61 2.53 -7.68 6.89
N LEU A 62 3.28 -7.23 5.86
CA LEU A 62 2.93 -7.49 4.45
C LEU A 62 2.97 -8.97 4.10
N LEU A 63 4.01 -9.68 4.55
CA LEU A 63 4.14 -11.12 4.30
C LEU A 63 3.04 -11.92 5.01
N GLY A 64 2.67 -11.54 6.23
CA GLY A 64 1.57 -12.13 6.97
C GLY A 64 0.24 -11.94 6.23
N GLN A 65 -0.07 -10.69 5.89
CA GLN A 65 -1.26 -10.30 5.13
C GLN A 65 -1.39 -11.08 3.81
N TYR A 66 -0.30 -11.13 3.04
CA TYR A 66 -0.24 -11.83 1.76
C TYR A 66 -0.48 -13.33 1.91
N ARG A 67 0.15 -14.00 2.90
CA ARG A 67 -0.01 -15.45 3.16
C ARG A 67 -1.43 -15.83 3.54
N GLU A 68 -2.16 -14.93 4.17
CA GLU A 68 -3.56 -15.10 4.52
C GLU A 68 -4.53 -14.81 3.37
N GLY A 69 -4.01 -14.53 2.17
CA GLY A 69 -4.80 -14.23 0.98
C GLY A 69 -5.45 -12.85 1.00
N ARG A 70 -5.06 -11.97 1.94
CA ARG A 70 -5.59 -10.62 2.03
C ARG A 70 -4.80 -9.66 1.16
N ILE A 71 -5.40 -8.52 0.84
CA ILE A 71 -4.84 -7.56 -0.10
C ILE A 71 -3.59 -6.89 0.48
N VAL A 72 -2.53 -6.86 -0.33
CA VAL A 72 -1.36 -6.00 -0.16
C VAL A 72 -1.27 -5.08 -1.36
N ALA A 73 -1.19 -3.78 -1.12
CA ALA A 73 -1.23 -2.79 -2.19
C ALA A 73 -0.15 -1.72 -2.01
N ALA A 74 0.33 -1.18 -3.11
CA ALA A 74 1.35 -0.13 -3.09
C ALA A 74 1.23 0.78 -4.32
N ILE A 75 1.49 2.08 -4.14
CA ILE A 75 1.41 3.06 -5.23
C ILE A 75 2.71 3.86 -5.37
N CYS A 76 3.00 4.32 -6.58
CA CYS A 76 4.10 5.23 -6.91
C CYS A 76 5.48 4.55 -6.71
N ALA A 77 6.30 5.00 -5.76
CA ALA A 77 7.59 4.38 -5.44
C ALA A 77 7.45 3.11 -4.57
N ALA A 78 6.36 2.98 -3.81
CA ALA A 78 6.20 1.92 -2.82
C ALA A 78 6.09 0.48 -3.39
N PRO A 79 5.69 0.21 -4.65
CA PRO A 79 5.75 -1.14 -5.21
C PRO A 79 7.14 -1.78 -5.14
N MET A 80 8.22 -1.00 -4.98
CA MET A 80 9.56 -1.53 -4.75
C MET A 80 9.66 -2.41 -3.49
N VAL A 81 8.85 -2.13 -2.46
CA VAL A 81 8.80 -2.92 -1.23
C VAL A 81 8.25 -4.31 -1.52
N LEU A 82 7.15 -4.38 -2.28
CA LEU A 82 6.55 -5.65 -2.70
C LEU A 82 7.49 -6.45 -3.62
N GLY A 83 8.22 -5.74 -4.50
CA GLY A 83 9.25 -6.33 -5.36
C GLY A 83 10.39 -6.93 -4.55
N GLY A 84 10.91 -6.21 -3.56
CA GLY A 84 11.98 -6.68 -2.66
C GLY A 84 11.57 -7.89 -1.81
N LEU A 85 10.29 -8.04 -1.50
CA LEU A 85 9.72 -9.19 -0.79
C LEU A 85 9.41 -10.38 -1.72
N GLY A 86 9.60 -10.25 -3.04
CA GLY A 86 9.30 -11.30 -4.01
C GLY A 86 7.81 -11.48 -4.29
N LEU A 87 6.95 -10.60 -3.80
CA LEU A 87 5.50 -10.70 -3.94
C LEU A 87 5.02 -10.37 -5.36
N LEU A 88 5.89 -9.78 -6.19
CA LEU A 88 5.59 -9.42 -7.58
C LEU A 88 6.08 -10.45 -8.60
N LYS A 89 6.73 -11.51 -8.16
CA LYS A 89 7.32 -12.51 -9.08
C LYS A 89 6.25 -13.18 -9.95
N GLY A 90 6.42 -13.05 -11.28
CA GLY A 90 5.50 -13.61 -12.28
C GLY A 90 4.16 -12.86 -12.38
N ARG A 91 4.00 -11.71 -11.75
CA ARG A 91 2.79 -10.88 -11.76
C ARG A 91 2.94 -9.66 -12.65
N ASN A 92 1.84 -9.19 -13.19
CA ASN A 92 1.80 -7.84 -13.74
C ASN A 92 1.85 -6.83 -12.58
N ALA A 93 2.65 -5.79 -12.76
CA ALA A 93 2.78 -4.72 -11.77
C ALA A 93 3.13 -3.39 -12.44
N THR A 94 2.84 -2.31 -11.75
CA THR A 94 3.19 -0.96 -12.17
C THR A 94 3.80 -0.16 -11.01
N CYS A 95 4.54 0.88 -11.34
CA CYS A 95 5.14 1.80 -10.37
C CYS A 95 5.38 3.17 -11.00
N TYR A 96 5.85 4.10 -10.20
CA TYR A 96 6.32 5.40 -10.71
C TYR A 96 7.55 5.21 -11.62
N PRO A 97 7.65 5.94 -12.74
CA PRO A 97 8.80 5.86 -13.64
C PRO A 97 10.14 6.03 -12.91
N GLY A 98 11.08 5.12 -13.19
CA GLY A 98 12.39 5.05 -12.55
C GLY A 98 12.51 4.03 -11.42
N PHE A 99 11.40 3.37 -11.03
CA PHE A 99 11.40 2.31 -10.00
C PHE A 99 11.21 0.90 -10.59
N GLU A 100 11.11 0.77 -11.90
CA GLU A 100 10.82 -0.49 -12.60
C GLU A 100 11.79 -1.62 -12.23
N THR A 101 13.08 -1.30 -12.12
CA THR A 101 14.13 -2.28 -11.79
C THR A 101 14.02 -2.82 -10.36
N LYS A 102 13.25 -2.15 -9.50
CA LYS A 102 12.99 -2.58 -8.12
C LYS A 102 11.82 -3.56 -8.00
N LEU A 103 11.01 -3.71 -9.04
CA LEU A 103 9.90 -4.66 -9.10
C LEU A 103 10.42 -6.05 -9.50
N ILE A 104 11.20 -6.67 -8.62
CA ILE A 104 11.97 -7.88 -8.91
C ILE A 104 11.04 -9.03 -9.36
N GLY A 105 11.27 -9.51 -10.58
CA GLY A 105 10.53 -10.63 -11.15
C GLY A 105 9.12 -10.31 -11.65
N ALA A 106 8.70 -9.04 -11.62
CA ALA A 106 7.44 -8.60 -12.17
C ALA A 106 7.49 -8.45 -13.71
N ASN A 107 6.33 -8.59 -14.35
CA ASN A 107 6.07 -8.06 -15.67
C ASN A 107 5.59 -6.61 -15.51
N VAL A 108 6.48 -5.64 -15.72
CA VAL A 108 6.15 -4.22 -15.50
C VAL A 108 5.42 -3.69 -16.73
N THR A 109 4.16 -3.32 -16.56
CA THR A 109 3.27 -2.94 -17.66
C THR A 109 3.25 -1.44 -17.94
N GLY A 110 3.46 -0.62 -16.89
CA GLY A 110 3.32 0.82 -16.98
C GLY A 110 1.86 1.31 -17.01
N GLU A 111 0.89 0.43 -16.78
CA GLU A 111 -0.53 0.77 -16.68
C GLU A 111 -0.82 1.64 -15.45
N ALA A 112 -2.01 2.26 -15.41
CA ALA A 112 -2.43 3.09 -14.29
C ALA A 112 -2.49 2.29 -12.98
N VAL A 113 -3.03 1.08 -13.06
CA VAL A 113 -3.19 0.13 -11.96
C VAL A 113 -3.03 -1.28 -12.49
N GLU A 114 -2.41 -2.15 -11.71
CA GLU A 114 -2.38 -3.58 -11.93
C GLU A 114 -2.96 -4.32 -10.73
N VAL A 115 -3.87 -5.23 -11.00
CA VAL A 115 -4.48 -6.14 -10.02
C VAL A 115 -4.08 -7.56 -10.38
N SER A 116 -3.29 -8.18 -9.53
CA SER A 116 -2.81 -9.55 -9.71
C SER A 116 -3.10 -10.36 -8.45
N ASP A 117 -4.21 -11.08 -8.45
CA ASP A 117 -4.78 -11.77 -7.29
C ASP A 117 -4.98 -10.81 -6.10
N ASN A 118 -4.29 -11.04 -4.98
CA ASN A 118 -4.34 -10.18 -3.80
C ASN A 118 -3.26 -9.10 -3.75
N VAL A 119 -2.61 -8.82 -4.89
CA VAL A 119 -1.58 -7.76 -5.00
C VAL A 119 -2.06 -6.67 -5.94
N ILE A 120 -2.10 -5.42 -5.48
CA ILE A 120 -2.54 -4.27 -6.26
C ILE A 120 -1.44 -3.22 -6.29
N THR A 121 -1.04 -2.80 -7.48
CA THR A 121 -0.04 -1.74 -7.65
C THR A 121 -0.59 -0.58 -8.46
N GLY A 122 -0.22 0.64 -8.09
CA GLY A 122 -0.62 1.88 -8.76
C GLY A 122 0.58 2.69 -9.22
N LYS A 123 0.45 3.38 -10.36
CA LYS A 123 1.56 4.04 -11.03
C LYS A 123 2.02 5.32 -10.33
N GLY A 124 1.10 6.17 -9.92
CA GLY A 124 1.53 7.45 -9.36
C GLY A 124 0.37 8.38 -8.94
N PRO A 125 0.71 9.58 -8.44
CA PRO A 125 -0.25 10.46 -7.77
C PRO A 125 -1.39 10.94 -8.68
N GLY A 126 -1.14 11.19 -9.95
CA GLY A 126 -2.18 11.57 -10.90
C GLY A 126 -3.21 10.48 -11.21
N LEU A 127 -2.91 9.23 -10.81
CA LEU A 127 -3.74 8.05 -11.04
C LEU A 127 -4.27 7.45 -9.72
N VAL A 128 -4.23 8.22 -8.64
CA VAL A 128 -4.64 7.75 -7.31
C VAL A 128 -6.11 7.35 -7.25
N MET A 129 -6.97 8.00 -8.05
CA MET A 129 -8.40 7.65 -8.11
C MET A 129 -8.59 6.26 -8.74
N ASN A 130 -7.87 5.96 -9.82
CA ASN A 130 -7.89 4.62 -10.42
C ASN A 130 -7.45 3.54 -9.41
N PHE A 131 -6.38 3.83 -8.65
CA PHE A 131 -5.89 2.92 -7.62
C PHE A 131 -6.90 2.74 -6.48
N GLY A 132 -7.52 3.83 -6.02
CA GLY A 132 -8.56 3.80 -4.99
C GLY A 132 -9.79 3.01 -5.42
N LEU A 133 -10.27 3.20 -6.66
CA LEU A 133 -11.40 2.45 -7.22
C LEU A 133 -11.10 0.96 -7.37
N ALA A 134 -9.88 0.60 -7.78
CA ALA A 134 -9.45 -0.81 -7.83
C ALA A 134 -9.45 -1.45 -6.43
N LEU A 135 -9.05 -0.72 -5.38
CA LEU A 135 -9.14 -1.19 -4.00
C LEU A 135 -10.59 -1.36 -3.55
N VAL A 136 -11.48 -0.41 -3.88
CA VAL A 136 -12.92 -0.53 -3.58
C VAL A 136 -13.51 -1.75 -4.27
N ALA A 137 -13.20 -1.97 -5.54
CA ALA A 137 -13.65 -3.15 -6.29
C ALA A 137 -13.18 -4.45 -5.64
N ALA A 138 -11.90 -4.52 -5.24
CA ALA A 138 -11.32 -5.71 -4.62
C ALA A 138 -11.86 -6.00 -3.19
N ILE A 139 -12.17 -4.96 -2.41
CA ILE A 139 -12.65 -5.10 -1.02
C ILE A 139 -14.18 -5.28 -0.96
N LYS A 140 -14.89 -4.66 -1.88
CA LYS A 140 -16.37 -4.68 -1.92
C LYS A 140 -16.89 -5.39 -3.17
N SER A 141 -16.95 -4.66 -4.28
CA SER A 141 -17.33 -5.18 -5.60
C SER A 141 -17.12 -4.11 -6.67
N GLU A 142 -17.10 -4.53 -7.93
CA GLU A 142 -17.10 -3.61 -9.09
C GLU A 142 -18.30 -2.65 -9.06
N ALA A 143 -19.49 -3.13 -8.74
CA ALA A 143 -20.68 -2.27 -8.67
C ALA A 143 -20.54 -1.14 -7.64
N VAL A 144 -19.93 -1.40 -6.48
CA VAL A 144 -19.66 -0.37 -5.48
C VAL A 144 -18.58 0.59 -5.97
N ALA A 145 -17.57 0.11 -6.68
CA ALA A 145 -16.55 0.97 -7.27
C ALA A 145 -17.14 1.90 -8.34
N GLU A 146 -18.03 1.39 -9.19
CA GLU A 146 -18.76 2.20 -10.18
C GLU A 146 -19.65 3.28 -9.53
N GLU A 147 -20.35 2.94 -8.45
CA GLU A 147 -21.16 3.91 -7.69
C GLU A 147 -20.28 5.02 -7.09
N VAL A 148 -19.13 4.65 -6.52
CA VAL A 148 -18.16 5.62 -5.98
C VAL A 148 -17.58 6.49 -7.11
N ALA A 149 -17.22 5.90 -8.25
CA ALA A 149 -16.71 6.64 -9.42
C ALA A 149 -17.73 7.65 -9.92
N ALA A 150 -18.99 7.26 -10.06
CA ALA A 150 -20.09 8.16 -10.46
C ALA A 150 -20.25 9.32 -9.48
N GLY A 151 -20.16 9.07 -8.17
CA GLY A 151 -20.20 10.10 -7.13
C GLY A 151 -19.04 11.08 -7.18
N LEU A 152 -17.89 10.62 -7.70
CA LEU A 152 -16.69 11.43 -7.92
C LEU A 152 -16.67 12.13 -9.30
N LEU A 153 -17.65 11.89 -10.15
CA LEU A 153 -17.74 12.38 -11.54
C LEU A 153 -16.58 11.87 -12.43
N LEU A 154 -16.17 10.62 -12.21
CA LEU A 154 -15.14 9.91 -12.96
C LEU A 154 -15.72 8.98 -14.02
#